data_f7afd4cab3672543294cd54b71321e85
#
_entry.id   f7afd4cab3672543294cd54b71321e85
#
_cell.length_a   1.000
_cell.length_b   1.000
_cell.length_c   1.000
_cell.angle_alpha   90.00
_cell.angle_beta   90.00
_cell.angle_gamma   90.00
#
_symmetry.space_group_name_H-M   'P 1'
#
loop_
_entity.id
_entity.type
_entity.pdbx_description
1 polymer ?
#
loop_
_entity_poly.entity_id
_entity_poly.type
_entity_poly.pdbx_seq_one_letter_code
_entity_poly.pdbx_strand_id
1 'polypeptide(L)'
;ACKAANSRGQQVYVQIPCQPLSFDFTMANAYPFYSHDAFGAIKACPPHELKKIFSDNDFRDRFRSSLQKPRPGMIFQGNWNRVTVAVPALEKNAHLANQTIESIARNQGIDPLDLIMDLSLEEDLKTTFIGQFLNVGDDGVAELLQHESGVVSLSDAGAHLVFMCDAGFGLHFLGKWVRERGEFTLAQGIQRLTSHPADLYGLIDRGRIQPGAHADMMLFDPEKVGVTPAERVYDLPGGGPRTIRRPIGLHSVFVNGVEVFDGKDYVEHTNGPGHILDRFQPSQNNRSASN
;
A
#
# COMPACT_ATOMS: atom_id res chain seq x y z
N ALA A 1 -18.23 16.87 -0.60
CA ALA A 1 -19.25 16.12 0.17
C ALA A 1 -18.97 16.25 1.67
N CYS A 2 -17.80 15.84 2.20
CA CYS A 2 -17.47 15.85 3.63
C CYS A 2 -17.60 17.24 4.27
N LYS A 3 -17.03 18.28 3.66
CA LYS A 3 -17.13 19.66 4.15
C LYS A 3 -18.59 20.10 4.33
N ALA A 4 -19.46 19.80 3.35
CA ALA A 4 -20.88 20.13 3.43
C ALA A 4 -21.63 19.30 4.48
N ALA A 5 -21.20 18.07 4.76
CA ALA A 5 -21.76 17.26 5.84
C ALA A 5 -21.31 17.80 7.21
N ASN A 6 -20.01 18.08 7.36
CA ASN A 6 -19.44 18.60 8.58
C ASN A 6 -20.00 19.98 8.95
N SER A 7 -20.29 20.84 7.97
CA SER A 7 -20.95 22.15 8.21
C SER A 7 -22.40 22.02 8.73
N ARG A 8 -23.03 20.85 8.60
CA ARG A 8 -24.35 20.52 9.18
C ARG A 8 -24.26 19.78 10.53
N GLY A 9 -23.04 19.72 11.12
CA GLY A 9 -22.82 18.99 12.37
C GLY A 9 -22.66 17.46 12.21
N GLN A 10 -22.61 16.96 10.95
CA GLN A 10 -22.36 15.56 10.69
C GLN A 10 -20.84 15.32 10.66
N GLN A 11 -20.37 14.33 11.39
CA GLN A 11 -18.93 13.99 11.41
C GLN A 11 -18.61 12.98 10.30
N VAL A 12 -18.15 13.47 9.14
CA VAL A 12 -17.79 12.65 7.99
C VAL A 12 -16.33 12.89 7.64
N TYR A 13 -15.54 11.83 7.71
CA TYR A 13 -14.11 11.83 7.43
C TYR A 13 -13.78 10.80 6.35
N VAL A 14 -12.68 11.03 5.63
CA VAL A 14 -12.20 10.16 4.55
C VAL A 14 -10.87 9.54 4.97
N GLN A 15 -10.79 8.23 4.97
CA GLN A 15 -9.52 7.51 5.09
C GLN A 15 -8.72 7.70 3.80
N ILE A 16 -7.47 8.15 3.93
CA ILE A 16 -6.60 8.46 2.80
C ILE A 16 -5.33 7.61 2.92
N PRO A 17 -5.15 6.63 2.02
CA PRO A 17 -3.87 5.94 1.92
C PRO A 17 -2.81 6.94 1.46
N CYS A 18 -1.70 7.00 2.18
CA CYS A 18 -0.62 7.95 1.89
C CYS A 18 0.47 7.38 0.97
N GLN A 19 0.32 6.16 0.52
CA GLN A 19 1.27 5.47 -0.36
C GLN A 19 0.54 4.82 -1.53
N PRO A 20 1.24 4.57 -2.66
CA PRO A 20 0.67 3.77 -3.75
C PRO A 20 0.26 2.40 -3.24
N LEU A 21 -0.94 1.94 -3.61
CA LEU A 21 -1.35 0.56 -3.37
C LEU A 21 -0.58 -0.36 -4.31
N SER A 22 0.12 -1.33 -3.72
CA SER A 22 0.95 -2.29 -4.44
C SER A 22 0.29 -3.67 -4.43
N PHE A 23 0.20 -4.28 -5.59
CA PHE A 23 -0.45 -5.58 -5.78
C PHE A 23 0.50 -6.54 -6.47
N ASP A 24 0.72 -7.72 -5.88
CA ASP A 24 1.40 -8.83 -6.55
C ASP A 24 0.41 -9.57 -7.44
N PHE A 25 0.82 -9.92 -8.64
CA PHE A 25 0.04 -10.77 -9.53
C PHE A 25 0.94 -11.61 -10.43
N THR A 26 0.36 -12.67 -11.00
CA THR A 26 0.96 -13.45 -12.09
C THR A 26 0.02 -13.44 -13.27
N MET A 27 0.53 -13.80 -14.46
CA MET A 27 -0.35 -13.91 -15.62
C MET A 27 -1.29 -15.13 -15.56
N ALA A 28 -1.05 -16.08 -14.64
CA ALA A 28 -2.03 -17.10 -14.30
C ALA A 28 -3.25 -16.52 -13.52
N ASN A 29 -3.06 -15.40 -12.83
CA ASN A 29 -4.11 -14.64 -12.18
C ASN A 29 -3.90 -13.15 -12.44
N ALA A 30 -4.21 -12.73 -13.65
CA ALA A 30 -3.96 -11.39 -14.20
C ALA A 30 -5.06 -10.39 -13.81
N TYR A 31 -5.49 -10.38 -12.54
CA TYR A 31 -6.64 -9.60 -12.07
C TYR A 31 -6.55 -8.08 -12.34
N PRO A 32 -5.37 -7.42 -12.42
CA PRO A 32 -5.33 -6.00 -12.78
C PRO A 32 -5.87 -5.72 -14.18
N PHE A 33 -5.85 -6.72 -15.06
CA PHE A 33 -6.32 -6.61 -16.44
C PHE A 33 -7.77 -7.06 -16.63
N TYR A 34 -8.44 -7.63 -15.61
CA TYR A 34 -9.81 -8.18 -15.73
C TYR A 34 -10.89 -7.14 -16.04
N SER A 35 -10.60 -5.85 -15.90
CA SER A 35 -11.47 -4.78 -16.36
C SER A 35 -11.44 -4.55 -17.88
N HIS A 36 -10.49 -5.16 -18.60
CA HIS A 36 -10.42 -5.17 -20.06
C HIS A 36 -11.25 -6.32 -20.62
N ASP A 37 -12.01 -6.07 -21.66
CA ASP A 37 -12.95 -7.03 -22.24
C ASP A 37 -12.24 -8.32 -22.67
N ALA A 38 -11.01 -8.21 -23.20
CA ALA A 38 -10.19 -9.36 -23.59
C ALA A 38 -9.89 -10.28 -22.39
N PHE A 39 -9.61 -9.73 -21.21
CA PHE A 39 -9.30 -10.51 -20.01
C PHE A 39 -10.54 -10.92 -19.22
N GLY A 40 -11.63 -10.18 -19.30
CA GLY A 40 -12.88 -10.52 -18.63
C GLY A 40 -13.43 -11.89 -18.99
N ALA A 41 -13.25 -12.28 -20.25
CA ALA A 41 -13.71 -13.57 -20.78
C ALA A 41 -12.84 -14.78 -20.35
N ILE A 42 -11.58 -14.55 -19.98
CA ILE A 42 -10.58 -15.62 -19.74
C ILE A 42 -10.19 -15.80 -18.27
N LYS A 43 -10.71 -14.99 -17.36
CA LYS A 43 -10.34 -15.01 -15.94
C LYS A 43 -10.56 -16.32 -15.19
N ALA A 44 -11.40 -17.21 -15.74
CA ALA A 44 -11.64 -18.53 -15.20
C ALA A 44 -10.94 -19.66 -15.98
N CYS A 45 -10.15 -19.32 -17.01
CA CYS A 45 -9.43 -20.31 -17.80
C CYS A 45 -8.27 -20.94 -17.03
N PRO A 46 -8.03 -22.24 -17.17
CA PRO A 46 -6.88 -22.89 -16.55
C PRO A 46 -5.57 -22.46 -17.22
N PRO A 47 -4.42 -22.59 -16.52
CA PRO A 47 -3.12 -22.12 -17.03
C PRO A 47 -2.72 -22.61 -18.41
N HIS A 48 -3.05 -23.85 -18.75
CA HIS A 48 -2.70 -24.41 -20.07
C HIS A 48 -3.48 -23.78 -21.25
N GLU A 49 -4.70 -23.30 -21.00
CA GLU A 49 -5.49 -22.55 -21.96
C GLU A 49 -5.01 -21.10 -22.03
N LEU A 50 -4.72 -20.48 -20.89
CA LEU A 50 -4.15 -19.13 -20.84
C LEU A 50 -2.87 -19.01 -21.66
N LYS A 51 -1.99 -20.02 -21.63
CA LYS A 51 -0.78 -20.02 -22.46
C LYS A 51 -1.09 -19.95 -23.94
N LYS A 52 -2.08 -20.70 -24.43
CA LYS A 52 -2.50 -20.66 -25.82
C LYS A 52 -3.05 -19.28 -26.20
N ILE A 53 -3.89 -18.72 -25.31
CA ILE A 53 -4.48 -17.40 -25.50
C ILE A 53 -3.40 -16.30 -25.54
N PHE A 54 -2.44 -16.32 -24.62
CA PHE A 54 -1.37 -15.31 -24.57
C PHE A 54 -0.37 -15.42 -25.72
N SER A 55 -0.29 -16.58 -26.37
CA SER A 55 0.49 -16.78 -27.59
C SER A 55 -0.23 -16.30 -28.85
N ASP A 56 -1.54 -16.03 -28.77
CA ASP A 56 -2.36 -15.61 -29.90
C ASP A 56 -2.23 -14.10 -30.16
N ASN A 57 -1.80 -13.75 -31.36
CA ASN A 57 -1.66 -12.36 -31.79
C ASN A 57 -3.00 -11.62 -31.80
N ASP A 58 -4.10 -12.28 -32.18
CA ASP A 58 -5.42 -11.63 -32.15
C ASP A 58 -5.84 -11.25 -30.75
N PHE A 59 -5.49 -12.05 -29.73
CA PHE A 59 -5.71 -11.70 -28.33
C PHE A 59 -4.88 -10.48 -27.92
N ARG A 60 -3.59 -10.47 -28.24
CA ARG A 60 -2.67 -9.36 -27.94
C ARG A 60 -3.13 -8.07 -28.60
N ASP A 61 -3.59 -8.11 -29.83
CA ASP A 61 -4.08 -6.94 -30.58
C ASP A 61 -5.41 -6.41 -29.99
N ARG A 62 -6.31 -7.28 -29.56
CA ARG A 62 -7.53 -6.87 -28.85
C ARG A 62 -7.18 -6.19 -27.53
N PHE A 63 -6.24 -6.73 -26.76
CA PHE A 63 -5.81 -6.11 -25.51
C PHE A 63 -5.11 -4.77 -25.78
N ARG A 64 -4.19 -4.70 -26.73
CA ARG A 64 -3.53 -3.45 -27.17
C ARG A 64 -4.55 -2.39 -27.58
N SER A 65 -5.56 -2.78 -28.34
CA SER A 65 -6.65 -1.88 -28.76
C SER A 65 -7.48 -1.37 -27.56
N SER A 66 -7.68 -2.21 -26.54
CA SER A 66 -8.42 -1.81 -25.33
C SER A 66 -7.65 -0.80 -24.48
N LEU A 67 -6.31 -0.85 -24.48
CA LEU A 67 -5.45 0.12 -23.80
C LEU A 67 -5.54 1.54 -24.41
N GLN A 68 -5.90 1.65 -25.70
CA GLN A 68 -6.11 2.94 -26.36
C GLN A 68 -7.46 3.60 -26.00
N LYS A 69 -8.33 2.89 -25.26
CA LYS A 69 -9.68 3.34 -24.90
C LYS A 69 -9.90 3.22 -23.39
N PRO A 70 -9.17 4.00 -22.56
CA PRO A 70 -9.32 3.92 -21.12
C PRO A 70 -10.74 4.29 -20.70
N ARG A 71 -11.29 3.55 -19.74
CA ARG A 71 -12.62 3.79 -19.17
C ARG A 71 -12.50 4.01 -17.65
N PRO A 72 -13.36 4.83 -17.05
CA PRO A 72 -13.42 4.94 -15.59
C PRO A 72 -13.58 3.56 -14.92
N GLY A 73 -12.83 3.31 -13.86
CA GLY A 73 -12.85 2.03 -13.14
C GLY A 73 -11.88 0.96 -13.66
N MET A 74 -11.15 1.20 -14.75
CA MET A 74 -10.05 0.32 -15.13
C MET A 74 -8.87 0.51 -14.18
N ILE A 75 -8.39 -0.59 -13.60
CA ILE A 75 -7.22 -0.59 -12.72
C ILE A 75 -5.96 -0.29 -13.52
N PHE A 76 -5.75 -1.01 -14.62
CA PHE A 76 -4.61 -0.82 -15.50
C PHE A 76 -5.03 -0.05 -16.78
N GLN A 77 -4.25 0.97 -17.14
CA GLN A 77 -4.52 1.85 -18.28
C GLN A 77 -3.29 2.03 -19.19
N GLY A 78 -2.44 1.01 -19.28
CA GLY A 78 -1.24 1.05 -20.13
C GLY A 78 0.00 1.64 -19.45
N ASN A 79 -0.04 1.89 -18.14
CA ASN A 79 1.09 2.46 -17.39
C ASN A 79 2.12 1.37 -17.06
N TRP A 80 2.87 0.90 -18.07
CA TRP A 80 3.86 -0.18 -17.93
C TRP A 80 5.05 0.17 -17.04
N ASN A 81 5.34 1.46 -16.84
CA ASN A 81 6.30 1.96 -15.85
C ASN A 81 5.88 1.71 -14.39
N ARG A 82 4.66 1.24 -14.16
CA ARG A 82 4.09 0.89 -12.86
C ARG A 82 3.91 -0.61 -12.65
N VAL A 83 4.38 -1.40 -13.59
CA VAL A 83 4.44 -2.86 -13.50
C VAL A 83 5.90 -3.27 -13.42
N THR A 84 6.28 -3.87 -12.30
CA THR A 84 7.66 -4.30 -12.00
C THR A 84 7.73 -5.81 -11.98
N VAL A 85 8.78 -6.40 -12.53
CA VAL A 85 9.11 -7.81 -12.34
C VAL A 85 9.61 -7.98 -10.91
N ALA A 86 8.81 -8.60 -10.04
CA ALA A 86 9.18 -8.79 -8.64
C ALA A 86 10.03 -10.04 -8.47
N VAL A 87 9.53 -11.19 -8.95
CA VAL A 87 10.22 -12.48 -8.83
C VAL A 87 10.17 -13.20 -10.17
N PRO A 88 11.26 -13.20 -10.93
CA PRO A 88 11.41 -14.09 -12.08
C PRO A 88 11.39 -15.56 -11.63
N ALA A 89 10.77 -16.44 -12.40
CA ALA A 89 10.71 -17.86 -12.07
C ALA A 89 11.93 -18.66 -12.58
N LEU A 90 12.64 -18.13 -13.57
CA LEU A 90 13.85 -18.74 -14.13
C LEU A 90 15.10 -17.96 -13.76
N GLU A 91 16.15 -18.64 -13.33
CA GLU A 91 17.43 -18.04 -12.93
C GLU A 91 18.05 -17.15 -14.01
N LYS A 92 17.95 -17.53 -15.27
CA LYS A 92 18.44 -16.72 -16.41
C LYS A 92 17.81 -15.33 -16.48
N ASN A 93 16.62 -15.16 -15.93
CA ASN A 93 15.85 -13.92 -15.91
C ASN A 93 16.00 -13.16 -14.58
N ALA A 94 16.81 -13.66 -13.62
CA ALA A 94 17.04 -13.02 -12.33
C ALA A 94 17.47 -11.55 -12.44
N HIS A 95 18.18 -11.20 -13.50
CA HIS A 95 18.63 -9.84 -13.80
C HIS A 95 17.47 -8.86 -14.09
N LEU A 96 16.27 -9.35 -14.40
CA LEU A 96 15.07 -8.53 -14.64
C LEU A 96 14.37 -8.11 -13.32
N ALA A 97 14.72 -8.72 -12.20
CA ALA A 97 14.11 -8.42 -10.92
C ALA A 97 14.24 -6.92 -10.56
N ASN A 98 13.16 -6.35 -10.02
CA ASN A 98 13.03 -4.94 -9.65
C ASN A 98 13.09 -3.94 -10.83
N GLN A 99 13.03 -4.40 -12.06
CA GLN A 99 12.91 -3.54 -13.24
C GLN A 99 11.45 -3.44 -13.69
N THR A 100 11.06 -2.27 -14.21
CA THR A 100 9.72 -2.08 -14.76
C THR A 100 9.60 -2.69 -16.14
N ILE A 101 8.41 -3.17 -16.51
CA ILE A 101 8.13 -3.69 -17.85
C ILE A 101 8.49 -2.67 -18.93
N GLU A 102 8.18 -1.38 -18.69
CA GLU A 102 8.55 -0.32 -19.62
C GLU A 102 10.07 -0.20 -19.82
N SER A 103 10.86 -0.24 -18.71
CA SER A 103 12.31 -0.10 -18.81
C SER A 103 12.96 -1.28 -19.54
N ILE A 104 12.50 -2.51 -19.25
CA ILE A 104 12.99 -3.72 -19.92
C ILE A 104 12.64 -3.68 -21.41
N ALA A 105 11.38 -3.38 -21.74
CA ALA A 105 10.88 -3.29 -23.12
C ALA A 105 11.67 -2.27 -23.94
N ARG A 106 11.92 -1.09 -23.36
CA ARG A 106 12.72 -0.03 -23.98
C ARG A 106 14.16 -0.50 -24.27
N ASN A 107 14.78 -1.18 -23.31
CA ASN A 107 16.15 -1.68 -23.47
C ASN A 107 16.26 -2.79 -24.52
N GLN A 108 15.20 -3.58 -24.70
CA GLN A 108 15.15 -4.65 -25.68
C GLN A 108 14.57 -4.22 -27.03
N GLY A 109 13.99 -3.02 -27.14
CA GLY A 109 13.38 -2.51 -28.36
C GLY A 109 12.09 -3.23 -28.76
N ILE A 110 11.32 -3.75 -27.78
CA ILE A 110 10.07 -4.49 -28.00
C ILE A 110 8.88 -3.78 -27.32
N ASP A 111 7.67 -4.16 -27.71
CA ASP A 111 6.45 -3.63 -27.11
C ASP A 111 6.29 -4.15 -25.67
N PRO A 112 5.94 -3.30 -24.69
CA PRO A 112 5.78 -3.72 -23.29
C PRO A 112 4.70 -4.80 -23.07
N LEU A 113 3.63 -4.80 -23.87
CA LEU A 113 2.59 -5.83 -23.81
C LEU A 113 3.16 -7.18 -24.27
N ASP A 114 3.91 -7.17 -25.37
CA ASP A 114 4.54 -8.39 -25.87
C ASP A 114 5.57 -8.91 -24.88
N LEU A 115 6.37 -8.03 -24.27
CA LEU A 115 7.32 -8.42 -23.22
C LEU A 115 6.64 -9.15 -22.05
N ILE A 116 5.59 -8.61 -21.47
CA ILE A 116 4.95 -9.25 -20.30
C ILE A 116 4.32 -10.59 -20.67
N MET A 117 3.77 -10.70 -21.88
CA MET A 117 3.22 -11.97 -22.40
C MET A 117 4.32 -12.99 -22.62
N ASP A 118 5.38 -12.62 -23.33
CA ASP A 118 6.47 -13.54 -23.68
C ASP A 118 7.25 -14.00 -22.44
N LEU A 119 7.60 -13.10 -21.53
CA LEU A 119 8.24 -13.44 -20.27
C LEU A 119 7.36 -14.40 -19.45
N SER A 120 6.06 -14.14 -19.39
CA SER A 120 5.14 -14.99 -18.65
C SER A 120 4.99 -16.39 -19.29
N LEU A 121 4.95 -16.46 -20.61
CA LEU A 121 4.91 -17.75 -21.34
C LEU A 121 6.20 -18.54 -21.13
N GLU A 122 7.35 -17.88 -21.24
CA GLU A 122 8.67 -18.50 -21.01
C GLU A 122 8.77 -19.09 -19.60
N GLU A 123 8.21 -18.42 -18.58
CA GLU A 123 8.27 -18.79 -17.19
C GLU A 123 7.05 -19.57 -16.69
N ASP A 124 6.30 -20.18 -17.58
CA ASP A 124 5.15 -21.03 -17.22
C ASP A 124 4.06 -20.28 -16.44
N LEU A 125 3.87 -18.99 -16.71
CA LEU A 125 2.98 -18.05 -16.01
C LEU A 125 3.32 -17.87 -14.51
N LYS A 126 4.54 -18.20 -14.09
CA LYS A 126 4.98 -18.15 -12.68
C LYS A 126 5.74 -16.87 -12.32
N THR A 127 6.12 -16.04 -13.28
CA THR A 127 6.68 -14.71 -13.00
C THR A 127 5.74 -13.94 -12.10
N THR A 128 6.25 -13.45 -10.98
CA THR A 128 5.49 -12.54 -10.11
C THR A 128 5.78 -11.10 -10.50
N PHE A 129 4.75 -10.34 -10.75
CA PHE A 129 4.78 -8.90 -11.00
C PHE A 129 4.20 -8.14 -9.82
N ILE A 130 4.68 -6.91 -9.59
CA ILE A 130 4.05 -5.93 -8.73
C ILE A 130 3.48 -4.81 -9.59
N GLY A 131 2.19 -4.51 -9.41
CA GLY A 131 1.52 -3.38 -10.02
C GLY A 131 1.18 -2.30 -9.00
N GLN A 132 1.43 -1.03 -9.36
CA GLN A 132 1.09 0.13 -8.55
C GLN A 132 0.13 1.03 -9.35
N PHE A 133 -1.16 0.90 -9.14
CA PHE A 133 -2.16 1.53 -10.01
C PHE A 133 -3.04 2.58 -9.31
N LEU A 134 -3.10 2.55 -7.99
CA LEU A 134 -3.91 3.45 -7.18
C LEU A 134 -3.02 4.34 -6.30
N ASN A 135 -3.45 5.56 -6.01
CA ASN A 135 -2.72 6.56 -5.22
C ASN A 135 -1.30 6.87 -5.75
N VAL A 136 -1.19 7.01 -7.04
CA VAL A 136 0.09 7.13 -7.74
C VAL A 136 0.42 8.55 -8.20
N GLY A 137 -0.49 9.50 -7.99
CA GLY A 137 -0.29 10.93 -8.28
C GLY A 137 0.04 11.70 -7.01
N ASP A 138 1.31 11.97 -6.75
CA ASP A 138 1.76 12.63 -5.51
C ASP A 138 1.00 13.93 -5.21
N ASP A 139 0.80 14.80 -6.20
CA ASP A 139 0.14 16.09 -5.98
C ASP A 139 -1.33 15.94 -5.59
N GLY A 140 -2.07 15.03 -6.25
CA GLY A 140 -3.45 14.74 -5.89
C GLY A 140 -3.59 14.07 -4.52
N VAL A 141 -2.63 13.23 -4.15
CA VAL A 141 -2.58 12.60 -2.81
C VAL A 141 -2.22 13.65 -1.75
N ALA A 142 -1.29 14.57 -2.02
CA ALA A 142 -0.95 15.66 -1.12
C ALA A 142 -2.16 16.52 -0.79
N GLU A 143 -2.94 16.93 -1.81
CA GLU A 143 -4.17 17.71 -1.63
C GLU A 143 -5.17 16.99 -0.71
N LEU A 144 -5.36 15.68 -0.90
CA LEU A 144 -6.24 14.88 -0.06
C LEU A 144 -5.72 14.77 1.37
N LEU A 145 -4.41 14.53 1.55
CA LEU A 145 -3.78 14.41 2.88
C LEU A 145 -3.84 15.72 3.66
N GLN A 146 -3.77 16.88 2.99
CA GLN A 146 -3.84 18.20 3.62
C GLN A 146 -5.29 18.59 3.97
N HIS A 147 -6.29 17.94 3.39
CA HIS A 147 -7.69 18.28 3.63
C HIS A 147 -8.10 18.04 5.10
N GLU A 148 -8.85 18.96 5.67
CA GLU A 148 -9.30 18.93 7.07
C GLU A 148 -10.09 17.68 7.47
N SER A 149 -10.87 17.13 6.55
CA SER A 149 -11.64 15.89 6.74
C SER A 149 -10.86 14.64 6.36
N GLY A 150 -9.57 14.76 6.00
CA GLY A 150 -8.72 13.63 5.64
C GLY A 150 -8.04 13.02 6.86
N VAL A 151 -8.03 11.70 6.94
CA VAL A 151 -7.32 10.93 7.98
C VAL A 151 -6.30 10.05 7.29
N VAL A 152 -5.03 10.19 7.65
CA VAL A 152 -3.97 9.29 7.18
C VAL A 152 -4.25 7.90 7.73
N SER A 153 -4.54 6.96 6.84
CA SER A 153 -5.05 5.66 7.25
C SER A 153 -4.94 4.66 6.12
N LEU A 154 -5.32 3.42 6.43
CA LEU A 154 -5.51 2.33 5.49
C LEU A 154 -4.21 1.75 4.94
N SER A 155 -3.88 0.57 5.44
CA SER A 155 -2.77 -0.23 4.94
C SER A 155 -3.23 -1.52 4.24
N ASP A 156 -4.47 -1.95 4.46
CA ASP A 156 -4.94 -3.30 4.14
C ASP A 156 -3.98 -4.44 4.59
N ALA A 157 -3.03 -4.12 5.46
CA ALA A 157 -2.11 -5.08 6.02
C ALA A 157 -2.88 -6.15 6.80
N GLY A 158 -2.60 -7.42 6.51
CA GLY A 158 -3.34 -8.55 7.07
C GLY A 158 -4.52 -9.02 6.22
N ALA A 159 -5.11 -8.19 5.36
CA ALA A 159 -5.94 -8.65 4.27
C ALA A 159 -5.01 -9.05 3.11
N HIS A 160 -5.21 -10.19 2.50
CA HIS A 160 -4.44 -10.57 1.31
C HIS A 160 -2.91 -10.62 1.49
N LEU A 161 -2.40 -11.15 2.61
CA LEU A 161 -0.97 -11.25 2.94
C LEU A 161 -0.07 -11.74 1.80
N VAL A 162 -0.62 -12.55 0.90
CA VAL A 162 0.12 -13.18 -0.20
C VAL A 162 0.49 -12.19 -1.30
N PHE A 163 -0.31 -11.13 -1.52
CA PHE A 163 -0.12 -10.22 -2.64
C PHE A 163 -0.16 -8.73 -2.31
N MET A 164 -0.40 -8.35 -1.05
CA MET A 164 -0.45 -6.96 -0.65
C MET A 164 0.23 -6.74 0.71
N CYS A 165 1.03 -5.69 0.82
CA CYS A 165 1.55 -5.22 2.10
C CYS A 165 1.80 -3.71 2.06
N ASP A 166 0.83 -2.95 2.53
CA ASP A 166 0.98 -1.53 2.75
C ASP A 166 1.14 -1.18 4.25
N ALA A 167 1.58 -2.16 5.06
CA ALA A 167 2.04 -1.94 6.41
C ALA A 167 3.18 -0.90 6.45
N GLY A 168 3.33 -0.19 7.57
CA GLY A 168 4.33 0.87 7.70
C GLY A 168 3.92 2.21 7.08
N PHE A 169 2.66 2.38 6.69
CA PHE A 169 2.16 3.62 6.09
C PHE A 169 2.46 4.87 6.93
N GLY A 170 2.46 4.78 8.26
CA GLY A 170 2.82 5.89 9.15
C GLY A 170 4.27 6.32 8.99
N LEU A 171 5.21 5.38 8.88
CA LEU A 171 6.63 5.67 8.62
C LEU A 171 6.85 6.19 7.20
N HIS A 172 6.12 5.65 6.22
CA HIS A 172 6.11 6.18 4.85
C HIS A 172 5.60 7.63 4.83
N PHE A 173 4.55 7.94 5.57
CA PHE A 173 4.02 9.30 5.67
C PHE A 173 5.06 10.27 6.24
N LEU A 174 5.75 9.91 7.32
CA LEU A 174 6.82 10.72 7.90
C LEU A 174 8.02 10.88 6.95
N GLY A 175 8.41 9.80 6.24
CA GLY A 175 9.52 9.84 5.28
C GLY A 175 9.18 10.65 4.03
N LYS A 176 8.14 10.26 3.33
CA LYS A 176 7.78 10.82 2.02
C LYS A 176 7.16 12.21 2.13
N TRP A 177 6.09 12.35 2.94
CA TRP A 177 5.26 13.55 2.93
C TRP A 177 5.77 14.66 3.86
N VAL A 178 6.43 14.29 4.97
CA VAL A 178 7.01 15.24 5.91
C VAL A 178 8.44 15.60 5.48
N ARG A 179 9.36 14.61 5.45
CA ARG A 179 10.78 14.87 5.22
C ARG A 179 11.09 15.20 3.76
N GLU A 180 10.67 14.36 2.80
CA GLU A 180 11.12 14.50 1.40
C GLU A 180 10.36 15.58 0.64
N ARG A 181 9.03 15.62 0.79
CA ARG A 181 8.18 16.57 0.08
C ARG A 181 7.93 17.88 0.86
N GLY A 182 8.09 17.87 2.19
CA GLY A 182 7.83 19.06 3.00
C GLY A 182 6.37 19.52 3.01
N GLU A 183 5.42 18.64 2.69
CA GLU A 183 3.97 18.94 2.67
C GLU A 183 3.42 19.23 4.07
N PHE A 184 4.11 18.74 5.08
CA PHE A 184 3.81 18.94 6.50
C PHE A 184 5.10 19.23 7.27
N THR A 185 5.02 20.09 8.29
CA THR A 185 6.08 20.14 9.31
C THR A 185 6.08 18.84 10.11
N LEU A 186 7.19 18.51 10.78
CA LEU A 186 7.27 17.33 11.63
C LEU A 186 6.16 17.29 12.67
N ALA A 187 5.88 18.41 13.34
CA ALA A 187 4.81 18.51 14.33
C ALA A 187 3.42 18.22 13.74
N GLN A 188 3.14 18.77 12.56
CA GLN A 188 1.89 18.47 11.84
C GLN A 188 1.81 16.99 11.42
N GLY A 189 2.90 16.42 10.93
CA GLY A 189 2.97 15.01 10.57
C GLY A 189 2.69 14.10 11.75
N ILE A 190 3.31 14.35 12.89
CA ILE A 190 3.05 13.60 14.13
C ILE A 190 1.59 13.78 14.57
N GLN A 191 1.04 14.99 14.56
CA GLN A 191 -0.36 15.24 14.89
C GLN A 191 -1.31 14.40 14.02
N ARG A 192 -1.06 14.32 12.70
CA ARG A 192 -1.89 13.57 11.75
C ARG A 192 -1.90 12.07 12.03
N LEU A 193 -0.87 11.53 12.65
CA LEU A 193 -0.75 10.10 12.97
C LEU A 193 -1.13 9.77 14.42
N THR A 194 -1.28 10.75 15.29
CA THR A 194 -1.45 10.52 16.73
C THR A 194 -2.70 11.22 17.29
N SER A 195 -2.59 12.49 17.65
CA SER A 195 -3.70 13.19 18.33
C SER A 195 -4.92 13.41 17.42
N HIS A 196 -4.74 13.62 16.13
CA HIS A 196 -5.86 13.77 15.22
C HIS A 196 -6.75 12.50 15.16
N PRO A 197 -6.25 11.29 14.88
CA PRO A 197 -7.07 10.09 14.95
C PRO A 197 -7.57 9.80 16.38
N ALA A 198 -6.78 10.09 17.43
CA ALA A 198 -7.24 9.91 18.81
C ALA A 198 -8.47 10.76 19.13
N ASP A 199 -8.46 12.04 18.73
CA ASP A 199 -9.62 12.94 18.91
C ASP A 199 -10.82 12.49 18.09
N LEU A 200 -10.57 12.04 16.86
CA LEU A 200 -11.61 11.57 15.96
C LEU A 200 -12.36 10.34 16.50
N TYR A 201 -11.60 9.38 17.03
CA TYR A 201 -12.16 8.15 17.61
C TYR A 201 -12.57 8.30 19.08
N GLY A 202 -12.30 9.46 19.71
CA GLY A 202 -12.65 9.70 21.11
C GLY A 202 -11.74 8.99 22.11
N LEU A 203 -10.48 8.76 21.76
CA LEU A 203 -9.47 8.23 22.67
C LEU A 203 -8.94 9.36 23.54
N ILE A 204 -9.13 9.28 24.85
CA ILE A 204 -8.84 10.39 25.80
C ILE A 204 -7.45 10.31 26.42
N ASP A 205 -6.88 9.14 26.51
CA ASP A 205 -5.66 8.82 27.24
C ASP A 205 -4.49 8.39 26.35
N ARG A 206 -4.61 8.61 25.03
CA ARG A 206 -3.63 8.22 24.00
C ARG A 206 -3.45 9.32 22.96
N GLY A 207 -2.40 9.17 22.12
CA GLY A 207 -2.11 10.09 21.03
C GLY A 207 -1.43 11.40 21.44
N ARG A 208 -1.08 11.54 22.73
CA ARG A 208 -0.37 12.71 23.27
C ARG A 208 0.59 12.28 24.38
N ILE A 209 1.73 12.97 24.47
CA ILE A 209 2.66 12.84 25.59
C ILE A 209 2.23 13.86 26.66
N GLN A 210 1.54 13.38 27.69
CA GLN A 210 1.07 14.20 28.81
C GLN A 210 0.94 13.36 30.08
N PRO A 211 1.03 13.96 31.28
CA PRO A 211 0.81 13.25 32.53
C PRO A 211 -0.55 12.55 32.58
N GLY A 212 -0.57 11.28 32.95
CA GLY A 212 -1.78 10.45 33.02
C GLY A 212 -2.18 9.76 31.72
N ALA A 213 -1.52 10.04 30.61
CA ALA A 213 -1.70 9.29 29.35
C ALA A 213 -0.88 7.99 29.37
N HIS A 214 -1.36 7.00 28.63
CA HIS A 214 -0.60 5.77 28.38
C HIS A 214 0.65 6.08 27.54
N ALA A 215 1.76 5.46 27.91
CA ALA A 215 3.04 5.63 27.24
C ALA A 215 3.16 4.72 26.00
N ASP A 216 2.29 4.96 25.01
CA ASP A 216 2.40 4.38 23.67
C ASP A 216 3.24 5.34 22.81
N MET A 217 4.49 4.98 22.61
CA MET A 217 5.49 5.88 22.04
C MET A 217 6.37 5.16 21.02
N MET A 218 6.93 5.92 20.08
CA MET A 218 8.03 5.45 19.24
C MET A 218 9.19 6.44 19.27
N LEU A 219 10.40 5.92 19.22
CA LEU A 219 11.64 6.67 19.09
C LEU A 219 12.17 6.47 17.66
N PHE A 220 12.35 7.54 16.91
CA PHE A 220 12.83 7.46 15.53
C PHE A 220 13.74 8.63 15.17
N ASP A 221 14.55 8.44 14.12
CA ASP A 221 15.39 9.47 13.53
C ASP A 221 14.58 10.22 12.44
N PRO A 222 14.24 11.51 12.62
CA PRO A 222 13.43 12.25 11.65
C PRO A 222 14.13 12.42 10.29
N GLU A 223 15.48 12.38 10.25
CA GLU A 223 16.24 12.51 9.01
C GLU A 223 16.29 11.21 8.19
N LYS A 224 15.91 10.07 8.79
CA LYS A 224 16.00 8.76 8.15
C LYS A 224 14.68 8.01 8.06
N VAL A 225 13.70 8.38 8.88
CA VAL A 225 12.43 7.63 9.02
C VAL A 225 11.80 7.29 7.67
N GLY A 226 11.38 6.04 7.53
CA GLY A 226 10.77 5.52 6.31
C GLY A 226 10.53 4.02 6.37
N VAL A 227 10.26 3.42 5.22
CA VAL A 227 10.07 1.98 5.06
C VAL A 227 10.87 1.48 3.85
N THR A 228 11.33 0.22 3.92
CA THR A 228 11.94 -0.43 2.75
C THR A 228 10.93 -0.64 1.63
N PRO A 229 11.38 -0.89 0.40
CA PRO A 229 10.54 -1.54 -0.61
C PRO A 229 9.94 -2.84 -0.06
N ALA A 230 8.81 -3.25 -0.65
CA ALA A 230 8.20 -4.53 -0.30
C ALA A 230 9.13 -5.69 -0.70
N GLU A 231 9.28 -6.65 0.19
CA GLU A 231 10.05 -7.88 -0.06
C GLU A 231 9.17 -9.12 0.19
N ARG A 232 9.41 -10.19 -0.58
CA ARG A 232 8.71 -11.45 -0.42
C ARG A 232 9.51 -12.38 0.49
N VAL A 233 8.86 -12.89 1.54
CA VAL A 233 9.43 -13.86 2.49
C VAL A 233 8.58 -15.12 2.53
N TYR A 234 9.15 -16.23 3.00
CA TYR A 234 8.52 -17.56 3.02
C TYR A 234 8.49 -18.12 4.45
N ASP A 235 7.96 -17.32 5.38
CA ASP A 235 7.99 -17.60 6.82
C ASP A 235 6.62 -17.95 7.41
N LEU A 236 5.59 -18.10 6.56
CA LEU A 236 4.29 -18.63 7.00
C LEU A 236 4.36 -20.14 7.21
N PRO A 237 3.46 -20.74 8.02
CA PRO A 237 3.36 -22.18 8.19
C PRO A 237 3.34 -22.92 6.86
N GLY A 238 4.15 -23.97 6.74
CA GLY A 238 4.33 -24.72 5.49
C GLY A 238 5.17 -24.02 4.43
N GLY A 239 5.92 -22.97 4.79
CA GLY A 239 6.75 -22.21 3.85
C GLY A 239 5.93 -21.32 2.90
N GLY A 240 4.71 -20.95 3.31
CA GLY A 240 3.85 -20.05 2.53
C GLY A 240 4.47 -18.67 2.36
N PRO A 241 4.29 -18.01 1.20
CA PRO A 241 4.84 -16.68 0.95
C PRO A 241 3.98 -15.59 1.58
N ARG A 242 4.64 -14.51 2.01
CA ARG A 242 3.99 -13.21 2.28
C ARG A 242 4.88 -12.06 1.89
N THR A 243 4.30 -10.88 1.74
CA THR A 243 5.02 -9.64 1.48
C THR A 243 5.20 -8.88 2.78
N ILE A 244 6.41 -8.37 3.05
CA ILE A 244 6.73 -7.55 4.22
C ILE A 244 7.43 -6.25 3.82
N ARG A 245 7.45 -5.29 4.74
CA ARG A 245 8.29 -4.07 4.69
C ARG A 245 8.98 -3.91 6.03
N ARG A 246 10.20 -3.39 6.03
CA ARG A 246 10.96 -3.13 7.26
C ARG A 246 11.02 -1.65 7.56
N PRO A 247 11.02 -1.25 8.84
CA PRO A 247 11.21 0.13 9.24
C PRO A 247 12.63 0.62 8.94
N ILE A 248 12.76 1.90 8.62
CA ILE A 248 14.04 2.60 8.51
C ILE A 248 14.02 3.75 9.53
N GLY A 249 15.12 3.94 10.26
CA GLY A 249 15.24 5.03 11.23
C GLY A 249 14.32 4.93 12.45
N LEU A 250 13.73 3.76 12.70
CA LEU A 250 12.95 3.47 13.90
C LEU A 250 13.88 2.81 14.93
N HIS A 251 13.95 3.35 16.14
CA HIS A 251 14.86 2.90 17.19
C HIS A 251 14.15 2.08 18.26
N SER A 252 12.95 2.45 18.66
CA SER A 252 12.17 1.72 19.66
C SER A 252 10.68 1.98 19.51
N VAL A 253 9.87 1.02 19.93
CA VAL A 253 8.41 1.18 20.10
C VAL A 253 8.03 0.71 21.49
N PHE A 254 7.24 1.53 22.19
CA PHE A 254 6.73 1.25 23.51
C PHE A 254 5.20 1.18 23.48
N VAL A 255 4.65 0.20 24.17
CA VAL A 255 3.21 0.05 24.40
C VAL A 255 2.99 0.04 25.92
N ASN A 256 2.19 0.97 26.43
CA ASN A 256 1.98 1.17 27.86
C ASN A 256 3.30 1.28 28.67
N GLY A 257 4.34 1.88 28.09
CA GLY A 257 5.65 2.06 28.70
C GLY A 257 6.58 0.83 28.65
N VAL A 258 6.15 -0.26 28.02
CA VAL A 258 6.97 -1.47 27.83
C VAL A 258 7.49 -1.49 26.40
N GLU A 259 8.80 -1.66 26.23
CA GLU A 259 9.43 -1.76 24.91
C GLU A 259 9.01 -3.06 24.21
N VAL A 260 8.45 -2.95 23.01
CA VAL A 260 7.99 -4.08 22.19
C VAL A 260 8.78 -4.27 20.88
N PHE A 261 9.62 -3.29 20.54
CA PHE A 261 10.53 -3.31 19.42
C PHE A 261 11.78 -2.50 19.76
N ASP A 262 12.97 -3.04 19.53
CA ASP A 262 14.26 -2.48 19.95
C ASP A 262 15.07 -1.82 18.81
N GLY A 263 14.42 -1.58 17.68
CA GLY A 263 15.06 -1.03 16.47
C GLY A 263 15.60 -2.12 15.52
N LYS A 264 15.59 -3.37 15.93
CA LYS A 264 16.03 -4.52 15.12
C LYS A 264 14.97 -5.60 15.03
N ASP A 265 14.40 -5.99 16.17
CA ASP A 265 13.44 -7.08 16.25
C ASP A 265 12.38 -6.82 17.33
N TYR A 266 11.36 -7.66 17.37
CA TYR A 266 10.36 -7.62 18.43
C TYR A 266 10.95 -8.16 19.72
N VAL A 267 10.66 -7.44 20.83
CA VAL A 267 11.02 -7.87 22.18
C VAL A 267 9.96 -8.86 22.68
N GLU A 268 10.40 -10.07 23.03
CA GLU A 268 9.48 -11.10 23.51
C GLU A 268 8.98 -10.79 24.93
N HIS A 269 7.68 -10.92 25.12
CA HIS A 269 7.02 -10.79 26.44
C HIS A 269 6.06 -11.96 26.66
N THR A 270 6.06 -12.51 27.89
CA THR A 270 5.15 -13.60 28.28
C THR A 270 3.68 -13.19 28.13
N ASN A 271 3.38 -11.93 28.47
CA ASN A 271 2.08 -11.30 28.26
C ASN A 271 2.29 -10.00 27.51
N GLY A 272 1.60 -9.80 26.40
CA GLY A 272 1.66 -8.54 25.67
C GLY A 272 1.22 -7.36 26.53
N PRO A 273 1.91 -6.19 26.45
CA PRO A 273 1.58 -5.01 27.28
C PRO A 273 0.36 -4.24 26.76
N GLY A 274 -0.19 -4.62 25.61
CA GLY A 274 -1.32 -3.94 24.99
C GLY A 274 -2.65 -4.17 25.71
N HIS A 275 -3.55 -3.20 25.59
CA HIS A 275 -4.93 -3.32 26.04
C HIS A 275 -5.88 -3.18 24.87
N ILE A 276 -6.98 -3.92 24.89
CA ILE A 276 -8.07 -3.73 23.93
C ILE A 276 -8.75 -2.40 24.26
N LEU A 277 -8.86 -1.52 23.26
CA LEU A 277 -9.54 -0.23 23.42
C LEU A 277 -11.05 -0.46 23.23
N ASP A 278 -11.81 -0.42 24.31
CA ASP A 278 -13.25 -0.67 24.35
C ASP A 278 -14.06 0.52 24.85
N ARG A 279 -13.37 1.65 25.19
CA ARG A 279 -14.00 2.84 25.75
C ARG A 279 -13.65 4.07 24.93
N PHE A 280 -14.68 4.71 24.40
CA PHE A 280 -14.56 5.91 23.59
C PHE A 280 -15.48 6.99 24.12
N GLN A 281 -15.00 8.24 24.16
CA GLN A 281 -15.85 9.38 24.49
C GLN A 281 -16.36 10.03 23.21
N PRO A 282 -17.59 10.59 23.19
CA PRO A 282 -18.05 11.44 22.09
C PRO A 282 -17.04 12.58 21.88
N SER A 283 -16.70 12.87 20.62
CA SER A 283 -15.79 13.97 20.29
C SER A 283 -16.30 15.29 20.90
N GLN A 284 -15.40 16.11 21.42
CA GLN A 284 -15.77 17.35 22.14
C GLN A 284 -16.56 18.36 21.28
N ASN A 285 -16.54 18.23 19.95
CA ASN A 285 -17.33 19.08 19.05
C ASN A 285 -18.83 18.91 19.15
N ASN A 286 -19.33 17.86 19.81
CA ASN A 286 -20.78 17.68 20.05
C ASN A 286 -21.28 18.37 21.34
N ARG A 287 -20.40 18.95 22.17
CA ARG A 287 -20.83 19.61 23.42
C ARG A 287 -21.35 21.04 23.20
N SER A 288 -21.09 21.66 22.07
CA SER A 288 -21.55 23.03 21.79
C SER A 288 -22.91 23.12 21.06
N ALA A 289 -23.50 21.99 20.64
CA ALA A 289 -24.78 21.94 19.94
C ALA A 289 -25.99 21.58 20.82
N SER A 290 -25.79 21.42 22.14
CA SER A 290 -26.84 21.03 23.10
C SER A 290 -27.04 22.01 24.23
N ASN A 291 -26.76 23.32 24.01
CA ASN A 291 -27.19 24.41 24.86
C ASN A 291 -28.05 25.42 24.12
#